data_9e86abbbfb12bd1ba22f7a90d948f5c9
#
_entry.id   9e86abbbfb12bd1ba22f7a90d948f5c9
#
_cell.length_a   1.000
_cell.length_b   1.000
_cell.length_c   1.000
_cell.angle_alpha   90.00
_cell.angle_beta   90.00
_cell.angle_gamma   90.00
#
_symmetry.space_group_name_H-M   'P 1'
#
loop_
_entity.id
_entity.type
_entity.pdbx_description
1 polymer ?
#
loop_
_entity_poly.entity_id
_entity_poly.type
_entity_poly.pdbx_seq_one_letter_code
_entity_poly.pdbx_strand_id
1 'polypeptide(L)'
;MAIAVDYFNLHPEAFRYLYYTPQHGAWFGASPEILLDCDKATDTFVTMALAGTRPVIDDGKPWSGKNLAEQGVVRDYIVDTLYDLGLQPHVGKTETLTTGNIQHLLTRITGHCEGVESTAILSALNPTPALCGWPRAAALEDIIEYERHPRRCYGGYVCVENARSLAAYVNLRCVNFDNAGRWCMYVGGGIMADSDAADEWDETCHKAALLQGLIGGKTESI
;
A
#
# COMPACT_ATOMS: atom_id res chain seq x y z
N MET A 1 -14.52 -6.92 -16.70
CA MET A 1 -15.24 -7.23 -15.43
C MET A 1 -14.89 -8.63 -14.90
N ALA A 2 -14.89 -9.69 -15.70
CA ALA A 2 -14.54 -11.05 -15.25
C ALA A 2 -13.15 -11.11 -14.55
N ILE A 3 -12.10 -10.57 -15.18
CA ILE A 3 -10.73 -10.56 -14.61
C ILE A 3 -10.69 -9.91 -13.22
N ALA A 4 -11.42 -8.81 -12.99
CA ALA A 4 -11.46 -8.17 -11.67
C ALA A 4 -12.09 -9.08 -10.62
N VAL A 5 -13.17 -9.80 -10.98
CA VAL A 5 -13.82 -10.76 -10.07
C VAL A 5 -12.89 -11.92 -9.75
N ASP A 6 -12.22 -12.48 -10.76
CA ASP A 6 -11.25 -13.55 -10.56
C ASP A 6 -10.10 -13.10 -9.65
N TYR A 7 -9.59 -11.86 -9.87
CA TYR A 7 -8.56 -11.27 -9.01
C TYR A 7 -9.04 -11.06 -7.57
N PHE A 8 -10.27 -10.62 -7.38
CA PHE A 8 -10.87 -10.44 -6.06
C PHE A 8 -11.00 -11.76 -5.28
N ASN A 9 -11.28 -12.85 -5.99
CA ASN A 9 -11.36 -14.18 -5.38
C ASN A 9 -10.01 -14.71 -4.88
N LEU A 10 -8.91 -14.25 -5.46
CA LEU A 10 -7.55 -14.57 -5.01
C LEU A 10 -7.11 -13.77 -3.77
N HIS A 11 -7.84 -12.70 -3.43
CA HIS A 11 -7.52 -11.79 -2.32
C HIS A 11 -8.72 -11.55 -1.40
N PRO A 12 -9.27 -12.59 -0.75
CA PRO A 12 -10.50 -12.47 0.04
C PRO A 12 -10.35 -11.52 1.24
N GLU A 13 -9.14 -11.41 1.80
CA GLU A 13 -8.85 -10.60 3.00
C GLU A 13 -8.46 -9.14 2.67
N ALA A 14 -8.28 -8.81 1.38
CA ALA A 14 -7.90 -7.47 0.96
C ALA A 14 -9.13 -6.57 0.75
N PHE A 15 -8.92 -5.27 0.85
CA PHE A 15 -9.91 -4.30 0.37
C PHE A 15 -9.93 -4.34 -1.15
N ARG A 16 -11.07 -4.75 -1.72
CA ARG A 16 -11.26 -4.95 -3.15
C ARG A 16 -12.16 -3.89 -3.70
N TYR A 17 -11.72 -3.24 -4.77
CA TYR A 17 -12.48 -2.15 -5.39
C TYR A 17 -12.43 -2.23 -6.91
N LEU A 18 -13.44 -1.70 -7.54
CA LEU A 18 -13.51 -1.40 -8.97
C LEU A 18 -14.28 -0.10 -9.16
N TYR A 19 -13.66 0.84 -9.84
CA TYR A 19 -14.34 2.08 -10.23
C TYR A 19 -14.00 2.48 -11.67
N TYR A 20 -14.81 3.35 -12.23
CA TYR A 20 -14.58 3.94 -13.54
C TYR A 20 -14.85 5.44 -13.49
N THR A 21 -13.95 6.21 -14.13
CA THR A 21 -14.17 7.61 -14.42
C THR A 21 -13.84 7.91 -15.88
N PRO A 22 -14.56 8.86 -16.53
CA PRO A 22 -14.24 9.25 -17.91
C PRO A 22 -12.80 9.76 -18.08
N GLN A 23 -12.21 10.36 -17.02
CA GLN A 23 -10.87 10.95 -17.04
C GLN A 23 -9.77 9.91 -16.88
N HIS A 24 -9.99 8.85 -16.08
CA HIS A 24 -8.94 7.92 -15.69
C HIS A 24 -9.17 6.49 -16.17
N GLY A 25 -10.32 6.22 -16.85
CA GLY A 25 -10.70 4.87 -17.24
C GLY A 25 -11.13 4.02 -16.03
N ALA A 26 -11.06 2.70 -16.21
CA ALA A 26 -11.39 1.76 -15.16
C ALA A 26 -10.16 1.42 -14.30
N TRP A 27 -10.37 1.36 -12.99
CA TRP A 27 -9.38 0.91 -12.04
C TRP A 27 -9.96 -0.20 -11.18
N PHE A 28 -9.19 -1.24 -10.95
CA PHE A 28 -9.50 -2.23 -9.93
C PHE A 28 -8.23 -2.62 -9.17
N GLY A 29 -8.40 -3.04 -7.93
CA GLY A 29 -7.28 -3.45 -7.07
C GLY A 29 -7.74 -4.26 -5.88
N ALA A 30 -6.77 -4.85 -5.20
CA ALA A 30 -6.94 -5.59 -3.95
C ALA A 30 -5.84 -5.16 -2.97
N SER A 31 -6.12 -4.11 -2.21
CA SER A 31 -5.14 -3.54 -1.28
C SER A 31 -5.14 -4.28 0.06
N PRO A 32 -3.98 -4.72 0.54
CA PRO A 32 -3.84 -5.27 1.89
C PRO A 32 -3.62 -4.19 2.96
N GLU A 33 -3.40 -2.94 2.56
CA GLU A 33 -2.88 -1.89 3.43
C GLU A 33 -3.94 -0.86 3.79
N ILE A 34 -4.29 -0.81 5.09
CA ILE A 34 -5.13 0.24 5.67
C ILE A 34 -4.26 1.48 5.87
N LEU A 35 -4.59 2.56 5.16
CA LEU A 35 -3.98 3.86 5.42
C LEU A 35 -4.60 4.51 6.65
N LEU A 36 -5.92 4.47 6.77
CA LEU A 36 -6.66 4.95 7.93
C LEU A 36 -8.06 4.33 7.94
N ASP A 37 -8.46 3.81 9.09
CA ASP A 37 -9.84 3.37 9.35
C ASP A 37 -10.31 4.05 10.64
N CYS A 38 -11.32 4.92 10.53
CA CYS A 38 -11.89 5.67 11.67
C CYS A 38 -13.33 5.25 11.88
N ASP A 39 -13.66 4.91 13.11
CA ASP A 39 -15.03 4.82 13.61
C ASP A 39 -15.40 6.13 14.31
N LYS A 40 -16.28 6.93 13.70
CA LYS A 40 -16.71 8.23 14.21
C LYS A 40 -17.63 8.12 15.41
N ALA A 41 -18.23 6.94 15.64
CA ALA A 41 -19.11 6.72 16.79
C ALA A 41 -18.33 6.44 18.08
N THR A 42 -17.20 5.75 17.98
CA THR A 42 -16.30 5.43 19.09
C THR A 42 -15.12 6.38 19.19
N ASP A 43 -14.98 7.31 18.25
CA ASP A 43 -13.85 8.25 18.12
C ASP A 43 -12.49 7.54 18.07
N THR A 44 -12.42 6.40 17.38
CA THR A 44 -11.21 5.58 17.30
C THR A 44 -10.67 5.49 15.88
N PHE A 45 -9.37 5.29 15.78
CA PHE A 45 -8.72 5.01 14.50
C PHE A 45 -7.83 3.75 14.54
N VAL A 46 -7.64 3.18 13.36
CA VAL A 46 -6.66 2.14 13.06
C VAL A 46 -5.87 2.56 11.83
N THR A 47 -4.56 2.43 11.89
CA THR A 47 -3.65 2.48 10.74
C THR A 47 -2.63 1.37 10.85
N MET A 48 -1.77 1.20 9.86
CA MET A 48 -0.73 0.17 9.91
C MET A 48 0.53 0.60 9.19
N ALA A 49 1.67 0.14 9.70
CA ALA A 49 2.93 0.11 8.99
C ALA A 49 3.09 -1.26 8.32
N LEU A 50 3.05 -1.30 7.01
CA LEU A 50 3.17 -2.51 6.20
C LEU A 50 4.33 -2.33 5.22
N ALA A 51 5.48 -2.95 5.52
CA ALA A 51 6.69 -2.86 4.70
C ALA A 51 7.61 -4.06 4.98
N GLY A 52 8.68 -4.19 4.20
CA GLY A 52 9.50 -5.40 4.20
C GLY A 52 8.75 -6.55 3.52
N THR A 53 9.40 -7.17 2.56
CA THR A 53 8.77 -8.25 1.75
C THR A 53 9.69 -9.45 1.67
N ARG A 54 9.11 -10.65 1.69
CA ARG A 54 9.81 -11.90 1.35
C ARG A 54 8.85 -12.90 0.71
N PRO A 55 9.34 -13.89 -0.06
CA PRO A 55 8.52 -15.00 -0.54
C PRO A 55 8.02 -15.88 0.62
N VAL A 56 6.83 -16.48 0.46
CA VAL A 56 6.27 -17.44 1.43
C VAL A 56 7.17 -18.66 1.64
N ILE A 57 7.98 -19.05 0.65
CA ILE A 57 8.93 -20.17 0.79
C ILE A 57 9.96 -19.93 1.92
N ASP A 58 10.13 -18.70 2.35
CA ASP A 58 10.99 -18.31 3.48
C ASP A 58 10.24 -18.25 4.82
N ASP A 59 9.03 -18.78 4.88
CA ASP A 59 8.25 -18.82 6.12
C ASP A 59 9.02 -19.55 7.24
N GLY A 60 8.90 -18.99 8.45
CA GLY A 60 9.65 -19.48 9.61
C GLY A 60 11.13 -19.05 9.70
N LYS A 61 11.72 -18.47 8.66
CA LYS A 61 13.07 -17.88 8.75
C LYS A 61 13.01 -16.54 9.48
N PRO A 62 14.10 -16.12 10.16
CA PRO A 62 14.22 -14.76 10.67
C PRO A 62 14.10 -13.73 9.54
N TRP A 63 13.48 -12.59 9.80
CA TRP A 63 13.47 -11.45 8.89
C TRP A 63 14.85 -10.83 8.77
N SER A 64 15.23 -10.39 7.59
CA SER A 64 16.50 -9.72 7.35
C SER A 64 16.57 -8.36 8.06
N GLY A 65 17.79 -7.90 8.37
CA GLY A 65 18.00 -6.55 8.94
C GLY A 65 17.45 -5.45 8.01
N LYS A 66 17.59 -5.62 6.69
CA LYS A 66 17.01 -4.73 5.66
C LYS A 66 15.50 -4.61 5.83
N ASN A 67 14.76 -5.72 5.84
CA ASN A 67 13.30 -5.71 5.95
C ASN A 67 12.81 -5.11 7.28
N LEU A 68 13.54 -5.38 8.38
CA LEU A 68 13.23 -4.79 9.69
C LEU A 68 13.47 -3.28 9.69
N ALA A 69 14.54 -2.79 9.07
CA ALA A 69 14.84 -1.38 8.94
C ALA A 69 13.81 -0.65 8.06
N GLU A 70 13.45 -1.22 6.90
CA GLU A 70 12.42 -0.69 6.01
C GLU A 70 11.10 -0.51 6.74
N GLN A 71 10.63 -1.55 7.44
CA GLN A 71 9.38 -1.49 8.20
C GLN A 71 9.47 -0.51 9.37
N GLY A 72 10.63 -0.42 10.03
CA GLY A 72 10.89 0.53 11.11
C GLY A 72 10.70 1.98 10.68
N VAL A 73 11.24 2.38 9.53
CA VAL A 73 11.06 3.73 8.97
C VAL A 73 9.59 4.08 8.77
N VAL A 74 8.80 3.16 8.22
CA VAL A 74 7.37 3.38 8.00
C VAL A 74 6.61 3.51 9.32
N ARG A 75 6.88 2.60 10.27
CA ARG A 75 6.25 2.62 11.59
C ARG A 75 6.55 3.93 12.33
N ASP A 76 7.81 4.31 12.39
CA ASP A 76 8.24 5.48 13.15
C ASP A 76 7.67 6.78 12.54
N TYR A 77 7.66 6.89 11.21
CA TYR A 77 6.99 8.00 10.51
C TYR A 77 5.50 8.12 10.87
N ILE A 78 4.76 7.00 10.85
CA ILE A 78 3.32 7.02 11.18
C ILE A 78 3.12 7.47 12.64
N VAL A 79 3.91 6.94 13.56
CA VAL A 79 3.84 7.25 14.99
C VAL A 79 4.14 8.73 15.23
N ASP A 80 5.24 9.24 14.67
CA ASP A 80 5.65 10.64 14.80
C ASP A 80 4.59 11.58 14.21
N THR A 81 4.05 11.26 13.03
CA THR A 81 2.97 12.03 12.39
C THR A 81 1.72 12.11 13.27
N LEU A 82 1.35 11.01 13.92
CA LEU A 82 0.20 11.01 14.83
C LEU A 82 0.48 11.83 16.10
N TYR A 83 1.69 11.77 16.66
CA TYR A 83 2.09 12.63 17.77
C TYR A 83 2.09 14.11 17.40
N ASP A 84 2.54 14.47 16.20
CA ASP A 84 2.52 15.85 15.69
C ASP A 84 1.09 16.41 15.57
N LEU A 85 0.10 15.53 15.35
CA LEU A 85 -1.32 15.88 15.38
C LEU A 85 -1.89 15.95 16.82
N GLY A 86 -1.09 15.70 17.85
CA GLY A 86 -1.52 15.69 19.26
C GLY A 86 -2.18 14.38 19.70
N LEU A 87 -2.18 13.35 18.85
CA LEU A 87 -2.79 12.05 19.15
C LEU A 87 -1.85 11.18 20.00
N GLN A 88 -2.42 10.17 20.68
CA GLN A 88 -1.69 9.22 21.51
C GLN A 88 -1.81 7.81 20.91
N PRO A 89 -0.97 7.44 19.91
CA PRO A 89 -1.07 6.14 19.28
C PRO A 89 -0.58 5.00 20.18
N HIS A 90 -1.32 3.90 20.15
CA HIS A 90 -0.88 2.62 20.69
C HIS A 90 -0.26 1.78 19.58
N VAL A 91 1.02 1.44 19.71
CA VAL A 91 1.77 0.66 18.75
C VAL A 91 1.70 -0.82 19.13
N GLY A 92 1.12 -1.63 18.28
CA GLY A 92 1.02 -3.08 18.44
C GLY A 92 2.36 -3.80 18.22
N LYS A 93 2.34 -5.11 18.38
CA LYS A 93 3.49 -5.95 18.02
C LYS A 93 3.63 -6.03 16.50
N THR A 94 4.88 -6.12 16.03
CA THR A 94 5.15 -6.43 14.63
C THR A 94 4.92 -7.92 14.39
N GLU A 95 4.11 -8.22 13.38
CA GLU A 95 3.69 -9.58 12.99
C GLU A 95 4.02 -9.83 11.53
N THR A 96 4.00 -11.10 11.11
CA THR A 96 4.11 -11.48 9.70
C THR A 96 2.72 -11.60 9.09
N LEU A 97 2.43 -10.80 8.08
CA LEU A 97 1.21 -10.90 7.27
C LEU A 97 1.51 -11.63 5.97
N THR A 98 0.81 -12.73 5.72
CA THR A 98 0.88 -13.44 4.43
C THR A 98 -0.21 -12.94 3.49
N THR A 99 0.17 -12.59 2.26
CA THR A 99 -0.75 -12.14 1.22
C THR A 99 -0.41 -12.79 -0.10
N GLY A 100 -1.19 -13.79 -0.50
CA GLY A 100 -0.88 -14.61 -1.67
C GLY A 100 0.44 -15.37 -1.48
N ASN A 101 1.40 -15.14 -2.36
CA ASN A 101 2.70 -15.80 -2.37
C ASN A 101 3.83 -15.04 -1.66
N ILE A 102 3.52 -13.94 -1.00
CA ILE A 102 4.49 -13.10 -0.30
C ILE A 102 4.07 -12.83 1.14
N GLN A 103 5.05 -12.47 1.96
CA GLN A 103 4.89 -12.06 3.36
C GLN A 103 5.41 -10.64 3.54
N HIS A 104 4.78 -9.92 4.47
CA HIS A 104 5.17 -8.57 4.89
C HIS A 104 5.27 -8.50 6.41
N LEU A 105 6.05 -7.54 6.91
CA LEU A 105 6.01 -7.12 8.30
C LEU A 105 4.86 -6.12 8.48
N LEU A 106 4.01 -6.38 9.46
CA LEU A 106 2.84 -5.59 9.81
C LEU A 106 2.94 -5.12 11.26
N THR A 107 2.80 -3.82 11.50
CA THR A 107 2.53 -3.26 12.83
C THR A 107 1.22 -2.49 12.78
N ARG A 108 0.23 -2.91 13.57
CA ARG A 108 -1.03 -2.16 13.74
C ARG A 108 -0.80 -1.03 14.72
N ILE A 109 -1.37 0.14 14.41
CA ILE A 109 -1.29 1.35 15.23
C ILE A 109 -2.72 1.82 15.43
N THR A 110 -3.13 2.00 16.67
CA THR A 110 -4.51 2.34 17.04
C THR A 110 -4.53 3.51 18.01
N GLY A 111 -5.66 4.19 18.12
CA GLY A 111 -5.83 5.28 19.10
C GLY A 111 -7.21 5.93 19.02
N HIS A 112 -7.36 7.02 19.76
CA HIS A 112 -8.53 7.90 19.67
C HIS A 112 -8.20 9.12 18.83
N CYS A 113 -9.20 9.62 18.08
CA CYS A 113 -9.03 10.80 17.23
C CYS A 113 -8.96 12.11 18.04
N GLU A 114 -9.46 12.09 19.27
CA GLU A 114 -9.40 13.23 20.23
C GLU A 114 -9.88 14.57 19.66
N GLY A 115 -10.88 14.51 18.77
CA GLY A 115 -11.44 15.68 18.10
C GLY A 115 -10.67 16.12 16.85
N VAL A 116 -9.60 15.42 16.46
CA VAL A 116 -8.93 15.62 15.17
C VAL A 116 -9.77 15.02 14.05
N GLU A 117 -10.08 15.81 13.04
CA GLU A 117 -10.86 15.34 11.90
C GLU A 117 -10.15 14.19 11.17
N SER A 118 -10.88 13.12 10.86
CA SER A 118 -10.32 11.94 10.18
C SER A 118 -9.66 12.27 8.84
N THR A 119 -10.15 13.29 8.13
CA THR A 119 -9.55 13.79 6.89
C THR A 119 -8.21 14.49 7.11
N ALA A 120 -8.01 15.13 8.27
CA ALA A 120 -6.74 15.73 8.64
C ALA A 120 -5.69 14.64 8.94
N ILE A 121 -6.08 13.59 9.69
CA ILE A 121 -5.23 12.44 9.94
C ILE A 121 -4.83 11.77 8.61
N LEU A 122 -5.81 11.50 7.74
CA LEU A 122 -5.57 10.90 6.43
C LEU A 122 -4.61 11.72 5.57
N SER A 123 -4.77 13.05 5.55
CA SER A 123 -3.91 13.94 4.77
C SER A 123 -2.47 13.99 5.31
N ALA A 124 -2.29 13.91 6.61
CA ALA A 124 -0.97 13.91 7.24
C ALA A 124 -0.22 12.60 6.96
N LEU A 125 -0.91 11.46 7.02
CA LEU A 125 -0.32 10.15 6.78
C LEU A 125 0.05 9.91 5.29
N ASN A 126 -0.71 10.46 4.34
CA ASN A 126 -0.54 10.15 2.92
C ASN A 126 0.44 11.10 2.21
N PRO A 127 1.41 10.56 1.42
CA PRO A 127 1.83 9.16 1.38
C PRO A 127 2.76 8.80 2.54
N THR A 128 2.72 7.53 2.97
CA THR A 128 3.69 6.97 3.92
C THR A 128 5.04 6.71 3.23
N PRO A 129 6.16 6.56 3.97
CA PRO A 129 7.44 6.18 3.39
C PRO A 129 7.43 4.85 2.62
N ALA A 130 6.50 3.94 2.91
CA ALA A 130 6.31 2.72 2.13
C ALA A 130 5.99 3.01 0.64
N LEU A 131 5.44 4.20 0.35
CA LEU A 131 5.02 4.64 -0.98
C LEU A 131 5.95 5.68 -1.59
N CYS A 132 6.46 6.59 -0.78
CA CYS A 132 7.24 7.71 -1.27
C CYS A 132 8.72 7.69 -0.86
N GLY A 133 9.12 6.83 0.07
CA GLY A 133 10.49 6.84 0.60
C GLY A 133 10.68 7.85 1.74
N TRP A 134 11.94 7.92 2.23
CA TRP A 134 12.32 8.76 3.36
C TRP A 134 13.73 9.37 3.13
N PRO A 135 13.98 10.66 3.47
CA PRO A 135 13.03 11.67 3.96
C PRO A 135 11.98 12.06 2.92
N ARG A 136 10.72 12.20 3.35
CA ARG A 136 9.54 12.31 2.48
C ARG A 136 9.67 13.37 1.38
N ALA A 137 10.14 14.59 1.72
CA ALA A 137 10.23 15.67 0.74
C ALA A 137 11.22 15.36 -0.37
N ALA A 138 12.45 14.95 -0.04
CA ALA A 138 13.48 14.59 -1.01
C ALA A 138 13.06 13.37 -1.85
N ALA A 139 12.52 12.34 -1.19
CA ALA A 139 12.08 11.14 -1.88
C ALA A 139 10.93 11.39 -2.88
N LEU A 140 10.03 12.33 -2.60
CA LEU A 140 9.00 12.75 -3.57
C LEU A 140 9.60 13.47 -4.78
N GLU A 141 10.66 14.27 -4.59
CA GLU A 141 11.40 14.90 -5.69
C GLU A 141 12.11 13.84 -6.54
N ASP A 142 12.76 12.85 -5.90
CA ASP A 142 13.40 11.73 -6.58
C ASP A 142 12.41 10.90 -7.42
N ILE A 143 11.22 10.63 -6.90
CA ILE A 143 10.16 9.92 -7.65
C ILE A 143 9.81 10.68 -8.93
N ILE A 144 9.65 12.00 -8.85
CA ILE A 144 9.31 12.84 -10.00
C ILE A 144 10.46 12.86 -11.02
N GLU A 145 11.71 12.86 -10.55
CA GLU A 145 12.89 12.92 -11.40
C GLU A 145 13.18 11.57 -12.09
N TYR A 146 13.10 10.46 -11.35
CA TYR A 146 13.60 9.16 -11.83
C TYR A 146 12.53 8.24 -12.40
N GLU A 147 11.27 8.35 -11.96
CA GLU A 147 10.20 7.51 -12.53
C GLU A 147 9.79 8.00 -13.92
N ARG A 148 9.94 7.10 -14.91
CA ARG A 148 9.65 7.41 -16.32
C ARG A 148 8.16 7.38 -16.65
N HIS A 149 7.35 6.76 -15.78
CA HIS A 149 5.93 6.54 -16.01
C HIS A 149 5.12 7.19 -14.88
N PRO A 150 4.01 7.89 -15.22
CA PRO A 150 3.18 8.51 -14.19
C PRO A 150 2.49 7.45 -13.34
N ARG A 151 2.54 7.61 -12.03
CA ARG A 151 1.84 6.74 -11.08
C ARG A 151 0.32 6.84 -11.18
N ARG A 152 -0.22 7.95 -11.66
CA ARG A 152 -1.66 8.24 -11.72
C ARG A 152 -2.29 8.07 -10.33
N CYS A 153 -3.20 7.08 -10.18
CA CYS A 153 -3.83 6.79 -8.88
C CYS A 153 -3.03 5.80 -8.02
N TYR A 154 -1.97 5.16 -8.56
CA TYR A 154 -1.12 4.25 -7.80
C TYR A 154 -0.35 5.00 -6.71
N GLY A 155 -0.30 4.43 -5.50
CA GLY A 155 0.35 5.05 -4.33
C GLY A 155 -0.47 6.16 -3.69
N GLY A 156 -1.65 6.51 -4.24
CA GLY A 156 -2.68 7.26 -3.55
C GLY A 156 -3.53 6.35 -2.66
N TYR A 157 -4.79 6.70 -2.45
CA TYR A 157 -5.70 5.86 -1.67
C TYR A 157 -7.10 5.80 -2.29
N VAL A 158 -7.84 4.74 -1.92
CA VAL A 158 -9.28 4.62 -2.16
C VAL A 158 -9.97 4.76 -0.80
N CYS A 159 -10.88 5.73 -0.70
CA CYS A 159 -11.56 6.05 0.54
C CYS A 159 -13.07 5.82 0.39
N VAL A 160 -13.66 5.21 1.40
CA VAL A 160 -15.10 5.10 1.59
C VAL A 160 -15.47 5.82 2.87
N GLU A 161 -16.27 6.87 2.75
CA GLU A 161 -16.67 7.67 3.89
C GLU A 161 -18.20 7.75 3.98
N ASN A 162 -18.70 7.73 5.20
CA ASN A 162 -20.11 7.95 5.53
C ASN A 162 -20.23 8.69 6.88
N ALA A 163 -21.46 8.87 7.38
CA ALA A 163 -21.70 9.57 8.63
C ALA A 163 -21.08 8.89 9.87
N ARG A 164 -20.73 7.59 9.80
CA ARG A 164 -20.25 6.80 10.94
C ARG A 164 -18.79 6.41 10.85
N SER A 165 -18.22 6.37 9.65
CA SER A 165 -16.87 5.88 9.45
C SER A 165 -16.18 6.52 8.24
N LEU A 166 -14.85 6.48 8.28
CA LEU A 166 -13.99 6.73 7.14
C LEU A 166 -13.03 5.55 7.05
N ALA A 167 -12.99 4.87 5.91
CA ALA A 167 -12.04 3.79 5.66
C ALA A 167 -11.26 4.09 4.38
N ALA A 168 -9.95 4.29 4.49
CA ALA A 168 -9.04 4.58 3.41
C ALA A 168 -7.97 3.49 3.31
N TYR A 169 -7.76 2.99 2.10
CA TYR A 169 -6.78 1.95 1.79
C TYR A 169 -5.80 2.46 0.75
N VAL A 170 -4.52 2.17 0.93
CA VAL A 170 -3.49 2.55 -0.04
C VAL A 170 -3.79 1.89 -1.38
N ASN A 171 -3.71 2.65 -2.46
CA ASN A 171 -3.98 2.12 -3.80
C ASN A 171 -2.78 1.35 -4.33
N LEU A 172 -2.70 0.09 -3.96
CA LEU A 172 -1.67 -0.88 -4.32
C LEU A 172 -2.26 -2.08 -5.06
N ARG A 173 -1.38 -2.87 -5.71
CA ARG A 173 -1.78 -4.10 -6.41
C ARG A 173 -2.99 -3.83 -7.31
N CYS A 174 -2.85 -2.83 -8.15
CA CYS A 174 -3.95 -2.30 -8.93
C CYS A 174 -3.64 -2.30 -10.42
N VAL A 175 -4.71 -2.27 -11.18
CA VAL A 175 -4.69 -2.21 -12.64
C VAL A 175 -5.52 -1.02 -13.10
N ASN A 176 -5.02 -0.33 -14.10
CA ASN A 176 -5.77 0.66 -14.87
C ASN A 176 -6.06 0.14 -16.27
N PHE A 177 -7.31 0.26 -16.70
CA PHE A 177 -7.71 0.16 -18.09
C PHE A 177 -8.04 1.56 -18.59
N ASP A 178 -7.27 2.04 -19.54
CA ASP A 178 -7.56 3.34 -20.14
C ASP A 178 -8.70 3.26 -21.19
N ASN A 179 -9.16 4.43 -21.63
CA ASN A 179 -10.24 4.52 -22.61
C ASN A 179 -9.83 4.07 -24.03
N ALA A 180 -8.54 3.78 -24.27
CA ALA A 180 -8.03 3.20 -25.51
C ALA A 180 -7.95 1.66 -25.45
N GLY A 181 -8.39 1.06 -24.35
CA GLY A 181 -8.38 -0.39 -24.14
C GLY A 181 -7.02 -0.95 -23.74
N ARG A 182 -6.05 -0.08 -23.41
CA ARG A 182 -4.75 -0.49 -22.88
C ARG A 182 -4.87 -0.67 -21.37
N TRP A 183 -4.12 -1.60 -20.84
CA TRP A 183 -4.08 -1.82 -19.39
C TRP A 183 -2.64 -1.67 -18.88
N CYS A 184 -2.53 -1.20 -17.66
CA CYS A 184 -1.29 -1.03 -16.95
C CYS A 184 -1.43 -1.58 -15.54
N MET A 185 -0.54 -2.45 -15.15
CA MET A 185 -0.43 -2.99 -13.81
C MET A 185 0.64 -2.21 -13.05
N TYR A 186 0.31 -1.82 -11.82
CA TYR A 186 1.21 -1.07 -10.97
C TYR A 186 1.72 -1.92 -9.82
N VAL A 187 3.03 -2.04 -9.73
CA VAL A 187 3.77 -2.72 -8.66
C VAL A 187 5.00 -1.90 -8.30
N GLY A 188 5.55 -2.09 -7.12
CA GLY A 188 6.77 -1.43 -6.67
C GLY A 188 7.33 -2.07 -5.41
N GLY A 189 8.57 -1.74 -5.07
CA GLY A 189 9.27 -2.13 -3.87
C GLY A 189 9.96 -0.96 -3.19
N GLY A 190 10.37 -1.12 -1.94
CA GLY A 190 11.16 -0.16 -1.18
C GLY A 190 12.65 -0.35 -1.48
N ILE A 191 13.31 0.71 -1.99
CA ILE A 191 14.75 0.68 -2.24
C ILE A 191 15.48 1.17 -0.99
N MET A 192 16.38 0.34 -0.46
CA MET A 192 17.26 0.64 0.67
C MET A 192 18.71 0.76 0.20
N ALA A 193 19.57 1.32 1.02
CA ALA A 193 20.98 1.53 0.67
C ALA A 193 21.76 0.24 0.36
N ASP A 194 21.29 -0.88 0.90
CA ASP A 194 21.85 -2.24 0.71
C ASP A 194 20.99 -3.10 -0.23
N SER A 195 20.07 -2.49 -0.98
CA SER A 195 19.26 -3.20 -1.98
C SER A 195 20.11 -3.66 -3.17
N ASP A 196 19.87 -4.90 -3.62
CA ASP A 196 20.37 -5.40 -4.90
C ASP A 196 19.30 -5.21 -5.99
N ALA A 197 19.70 -4.70 -7.14
CA ALA A 197 18.76 -4.35 -8.21
C ALA A 197 18.02 -5.58 -8.78
N ALA A 198 18.65 -6.75 -8.81
CA ALA A 198 18.03 -7.98 -9.31
C ALA A 198 17.00 -8.50 -8.30
N ASP A 199 17.33 -8.47 -7.00
CA ASP A 199 16.42 -8.87 -5.93
C ASP A 199 15.18 -7.98 -5.89
N GLU A 200 15.34 -6.66 -6.03
CA GLU A 200 14.21 -5.70 -6.07
C GLU A 200 13.33 -5.91 -7.31
N TRP A 201 13.92 -6.21 -8.44
CA TRP A 201 13.18 -6.56 -9.66
C TRP A 201 12.38 -7.85 -9.47
N ASP A 202 13.00 -8.88 -8.92
CA ASP A 202 12.34 -10.17 -8.63
C ASP A 202 11.19 -9.99 -7.63
N GLU A 203 11.32 -9.11 -6.64
CA GLU A 203 10.24 -8.76 -5.72
C GLU A 203 9.05 -8.16 -6.47
N THR A 204 9.29 -7.23 -7.39
CA THR A 204 8.20 -6.66 -8.21
C THR A 204 7.54 -7.71 -9.09
N CYS A 205 8.31 -8.64 -9.67
CA CYS A 205 7.79 -9.76 -10.44
C CYS A 205 6.90 -10.69 -9.59
N HIS A 206 7.31 -10.99 -8.36
CA HIS A 206 6.51 -11.78 -7.42
C HIS A 206 5.19 -11.09 -7.05
N LYS A 207 5.21 -9.78 -6.83
CA LYS A 207 4.00 -8.98 -6.57
C LYS A 207 3.04 -8.97 -7.77
N ALA A 208 3.58 -9.03 -8.99
CA ALA A 208 2.82 -9.02 -10.24
C ALA A 208 2.25 -10.38 -10.63
N ALA A 209 2.88 -11.48 -10.22
CA ALA A 209 2.68 -12.82 -10.76
C ALA A 209 1.23 -13.31 -10.77
N LEU A 210 0.48 -13.08 -9.68
CA LEU A 210 -0.92 -13.51 -9.60
C LEU A 210 -1.80 -12.79 -10.63
N LEU A 211 -1.57 -11.51 -10.82
CA LEU A 211 -2.34 -10.70 -11.74
C LEU A 211 -1.96 -10.99 -13.20
N GLN A 212 -0.67 -11.18 -13.47
CA GLN A 212 -0.16 -11.60 -14.78
C GLN A 212 -0.76 -12.93 -15.23
N GLY A 213 -0.86 -13.89 -14.32
CA GLY A 213 -1.49 -15.19 -14.59
C GLY A 213 -2.94 -15.08 -15.04
N LEU A 214 -3.71 -14.12 -14.48
CA LEU A 214 -5.12 -13.89 -14.84
C LEU A 214 -5.30 -13.20 -16.20
N ILE A 215 -4.36 -12.33 -16.56
CA ILE A 215 -4.47 -11.52 -17.80
C ILE A 215 -3.92 -12.28 -19.02
N GLY A 216 -3.27 -13.45 -18.80
CA GLY A 216 -2.88 -14.35 -19.87
C GLY A 216 -1.65 -13.90 -20.64
N GLY A 217 -0.54 -13.65 -19.96
CA GLY A 217 0.81 -13.74 -20.53
C GLY A 217 1.20 -12.87 -21.73
N LYS A 218 0.36 -11.92 -22.15
CA LYS A 218 0.72 -10.93 -23.17
C LYS A 218 1.11 -9.62 -22.51
N THR A 219 2.20 -9.67 -21.73
CA THR A 219 2.92 -8.46 -21.34
C THR A 219 3.89 -8.12 -22.47
N GLU A 220 3.58 -7.13 -23.28
CA GLU A 220 4.65 -6.37 -23.92
C GLU A 220 5.29 -5.55 -22.78
N SER A 221 6.54 -5.88 -22.45
CA SER A 221 7.38 -5.08 -21.57
C SER A 221 7.58 -3.71 -22.24
N ILE A 222 7.01 -2.69 -21.65
CA ILE A 222 7.22 -1.29 -22.08
C ILE A 222 8.45 -0.75 -21.38
#